data_b808de2c9307ad98cd11f01015c97286
#
_entry.id   b808de2c9307ad98cd11f01015c97286
#
_cell.length_a   1.000
_cell.length_b   1.000
_cell.length_c   1.000
_cell.angle_alpha   90.00
_cell.angle_beta   90.00
_cell.angle_gamma   90.00
#
_symmetry.space_group_name_H-M   'P 1'
#
loop_
_entity.id
_entity.type
_entity.pdbx_description
1 polymer ?
#
loop_
_entity_poly.entity_id
_entity_poly.type
_entity_poly.pdbx_seq_one_letter_code
_entity_poly.pdbx_strand_id
1 'polypeptide(L)'
;MQSAQTYLEVVRSRGERRLELRRVYRNLKNRELFLLAYAKLYANDGALTPGAELKDTVDAMSLKRIDDMITALDTGTYQWKPTRRIYIPKKNGQRPLGIPSWSDKLLQEVLRMVLTAYYEPQFSLASHGFRPGHGCHTALQSILSGWKGTKWFIEGDIKGCFDHINHDKLLEIMGRNIKDERLIKLLRGMLDAGYLEDWVYKHTYSGVPQGGVVEYLSE
;
A
#
# COMPACT_ATOMS: atom_id res chain seq x y z
N MET A 1 11.34 -21.57 -8.58
CA MET A 1 11.18 -20.27 -7.86
C MET A 1 10.70 -20.62 -6.47
N GLN A 2 11.13 -19.88 -5.44
CA GLN A 2 10.67 -20.08 -4.07
C GLN A 2 9.15 -19.79 -3.98
N SER A 3 8.38 -20.49 -3.14
CA SER A 3 6.96 -20.19 -2.96
C SER A 3 6.76 -18.79 -2.40
N ALA A 4 5.61 -18.18 -2.71
CA ALA A 4 5.27 -16.85 -2.20
C ALA A 4 5.28 -16.82 -0.66
N GLN A 5 4.72 -17.85 -0.03
CA GLN A 5 4.68 -17.96 1.42
C GLN A 5 6.08 -17.98 2.04
N THR A 6 6.95 -18.86 1.55
CA THR A 6 8.34 -18.95 2.02
C THR A 6 9.10 -17.64 1.81
N TYR A 7 8.85 -16.95 0.68
CA TYR A 7 9.46 -15.64 0.44
C TYR A 7 9.02 -14.61 1.47
N LEU A 8 7.71 -14.50 1.76
CA LEU A 8 7.17 -13.57 2.75
C LEU A 8 7.70 -13.87 4.17
N GLU A 9 7.87 -15.15 4.53
CA GLU A 9 8.48 -15.55 5.80
C GLU A 9 9.95 -15.11 5.91
N VAL A 10 10.72 -15.28 4.83
CA VAL A 10 12.11 -14.77 4.77
C VAL A 10 12.15 -13.24 4.92
N VAL A 11 11.26 -12.52 4.25
CA VAL A 11 11.15 -11.06 4.36
C VAL A 11 10.80 -10.65 5.79
N ARG A 12 9.86 -11.35 6.43
CA ARG A 12 9.46 -11.12 7.82
C ARG A 12 10.61 -11.32 8.79
N SER A 13 11.33 -12.45 8.66
CA SER A 13 12.51 -12.74 9.50
C SER A 13 13.60 -11.68 9.34
N ARG A 14 13.77 -11.12 8.16
CA ARG A 14 14.68 -9.97 7.95
C ARG A 14 14.18 -8.72 8.66
N GLY A 15 12.88 -8.45 8.66
CA GLY A 15 12.24 -7.35 9.37
C GLY A 15 12.44 -7.46 10.88
N GLU A 16 12.19 -8.63 11.47
CA GLU A 16 12.39 -8.91 12.90
C GLU A 16 13.84 -8.64 13.34
N ARG A 17 14.79 -8.92 12.45
CA ARG A 17 16.22 -8.70 12.68
C ARG A 17 16.72 -7.33 12.20
N ARG A 18 15.85 -6.48 11.68
CA ARG A 18 16.16 -5.17 11.08
C ARG A 18 17.28 -5.22 10.03
N LEU A 19 17.30 -6.29 9.25
CA LEU A 19 18.28 -6.47 8.17
C LEU A 19 17.80 -5.80 6.90
N GLU A 20 18.71 -5.19 6.15
CA GLU A 20 18.40 -4.55 4.86
C GLU A 20 17.69 -5.51 3.90
N LEU A 21 16.69 -5.02 3.19
CA LEU A 21 16.06 -5.72 2.07
C LEU A 21 16.83 -5.45 0.78
N ARG A 22 17.20 -6.52 0.10
CA ARG A 22 17.90 -6.49 -1.18
C ARG A 22 17.18 -7.37 -2.18
N ARG A 23 17.22 -7.00 -3.48
CA ARG A 23 16.65 -7.78 -4.60
C ARG A 23 15.15 -8.07 -4.46
N VAL A 24 14.41 -7.15 -3.83
CA VAL A 24 12.95 -7.28 -3.63
C VAL A 24 12.25 -7.24 -4.97
N TYR A 25 12.62 -6.30 -5.84
CA TYR A 25 12.04 -6.12 -7.17
C TYR A 25 12.06 -7.41 -7.99
N ARG A 26 13.16 -8.18 -7.92
CA ARG A 26 13.27 -9.47 -8.61
C ARG A 26 12.17 -10.45 -8.16
N ASN A 27 11.79 -10.42 -6.89
CA ASN A 27 10.81 -11.33 -6.31
C ASN A 27 9.36 -10.87 -6.55
N LEU A 28 9.13 -9.60 -6.89
CA LEU A 28 7.80 -9.12 -7.32
C LEU A 28 7.30 -9.82 -8.59
N LYS A 29 8.18 -10.48 -9.36
CA LYS A 29 7.83 -11.27 -10.53
C LYS A 29 7.32 -12.68 -10.21
N ASN A 30 7.14 -13.01 -8.93
CA ASN A 30 6.59 -14.29 -8.53
C ASN A 30 5.06 -14.29 -8.74
N ARG A 31 4.59 -15.12 -9.70
CA ARG A 31 3.16 -15.26 -10.03
C ARG A 31 2.30 -15.59 -8.81
N GLU A 32 2.81 -16.40 -7.87
CA GLU A 32 2.06 -16.77 -6.66
C GLU A 32 1.70 -15.57 -5.78
N LEU A 33 2.58 -14.53 -5.72
CA LEU A 33 2.26 -13.30 -5.01
C LEU A 33 1.04 -12.60 -5.63
N PHE A 34 0.94 -12.57 -6.96
CA PHE A 34 -0.22 -12.00 -7.65
C PHE A 34 -1.51 -12.82 -7.41
N LEU A 35 -1.40 -14.14 -7.36
CA LEU A 35 -2.55 -14.99 -7.05
C LEU A 35 -3.04 -14.81 -5.61
N LEU A 36 -2.13 -14.69 -4.64
CA LEU A 36 -2.48 -14.37 -3.26
C LEU A 36 -3.12 -12.97 -3.15
N ALA A 37 -2.54 -11.97 -3.83
CA ALA A 37 -3.10 -10.63 -3.87
C ALA A 37 -4.49 -10.60 -4.50
N TYR A 38 -4.68 -11.33 -5.60
CA TYR A 38 -5.97 -11.46 -6.26
C TYR A 38 -7.03 -12.08 -5.34
N ALA A 39 -6.72 -13.21 -4.71
CA ALA A 39 -7.64 -13.89 -3.79
C ALA A 39 -8.10 -12.95 -2.66
N LYS A 40 -7.18 -12.12 -2.15
CA LYS A 40 -7.48 -11.16 -1.09
C LYS A 40 -8.34 -10.00 -1.56
N LEU A 41 -8.03 -9.43 -2.73
CA LEU A 41 -8.76 -8.29 -3.27
C LEU A 41 -10.13 -8.65 -3.83
N TYR A 42 -10.28 -9.88 -4.38
CA TYR A 42 -11.53 -10.36 -4.96
C TYR A 42 -12.68 -10.37 -3.93
N ALA A 43 -12.37 -10.66 -2.68
CA ALA A 43 -13.35 -10.70 -1.59
C ALA A 43 -13.82 -9.31 -1.11
N ASN A 44 -13.22 -8.21 -1.60
CA ASN A 44 -13.57 -6.86 -1.15
C ASN A 44 -14.75 -6.29 -1.94
N ASP A 45 -15.69 -5.64 -1.26
CA ASP A 45 -16.88 -5.00 -1.85
C ASP A 45 -16.57 -3.99 -2.97
N GLY A 46 -15.39 -3.36 -2.92
CA GLY A 46 -14.90 -2.42 -3.93
C GLY A 46 -14.20 -3.05 -5.14
N ALA A 47 -14.18 -4.40 -5.26
CA ALA A 47 -13.46 -5.10 -6.33
C ALA A 47 -13.96 -4.72 -7.73
N LEU A 48 -15.28 -4.53 -7.91
CA LEU A 48 -15.91 -4.18 -9.17
C LEU A 48 -15.84 -2.69 -9.52
N THR A 49 -15.39 -1.84 -8.59
CA THR A 49 -15.34 -0.39 -8.83
C THR A 49 -14.22 -0.04 -9.81
N PRO A 50 -14.51 0.47 -11.02
CA PRO A 50 -13.49 0.76 -12.02
C PRO A 50 -12.66 1.99 -11.62
N GLY A 51 -11.35 1.92 -11.91
CA GLY A 51 -10.43 3.06 -11.81
C GLY A 51 -10.52 4.00 -13.03
N ALA A 52 -9.38 4.53 -13.44
CA ALA A 52 -9.27 5.38 -14.64
C ALA A 52 -9.57 4.60 -15.94
N GLU A 53 -9.22 3.32 -15.99
CA GLU A 53 -9.52 2.44 -17.13
C GLU A 53 -10.79 1.63 -16.82
N LEU A 54 -11.89 1.97 -17.47
CA LEU A 54 -13.20 1.35 -17.21
C LEU A 54 -13.25 -0.15 -17.52
N LYS A 55 -12.42 -0.62 -18.45
CA LYS A 55 -12.30 -2.05 -18.82
C LYS A 55 -11.34 -2.84 -17.92
N ASP A 56 -10.57 -2.16 -17.09
CA ASP A 56 -9.64 -2.77 -16.14
C ASP A 56 -10.34 -3.05 -14.81
N THR A 57 -11.09 -4.14 -14.74
CA THR A 57 -11.87 -4.59 -13.59
C THR A 57 -11.46 -6.01 -13.18
N VAL A 58 -11.97 -6.47 -12.03
CA VAL A 58 -11.72 -7.82 -11.53
C VAL A 58 -12.19 -8.90 -12.52
N ASP A 59 -13.30 -8.68 -13.22
CA ASP A 59 -13.88 -9.65 -14.18
C ASP A 59 -13.03 -9.80 -15.44
N ALA A 60 -12.21 -8.78 -15.77
CA ALA A 60 -11.29 -8.85 -16.89
C ALA A 60 -9.95 -9.52 -16.53
N MET A 61 -9.78 -10.01 -15.27
CA MET A 61 -8.54 -10.62 -14.82
C MET A 61 -8.37 -12.03 -15.39
N SER A 62 -7.16 -12.33 -15.81
CA SER A 62 -6.73 -13.63 -16.32
C SER A 62 -5.28 -13.92 -15.94
N LEU A 63 -4.90 -15.19 -15.99
CA LEU A 63 -3.49 -15.57 -15.80
C LEU A 63 -2.58 -14.89 -16.83
N LYS A 64 -3.04 -14.78 -18.08
CA LYS A 64 -2.32 -14.06 -19.13
C LYS A 64 -2.05 -12.61 -18.73
N ARG A 65 -3.03 -11.92 -18.13
CA ARG A 65 -2.85 -10.52 -17.70
C ARG A 65 -1.83 -10.40 -16.58
N ILE A 66 -1.81 -11.35 -15.62
CA ILE A 66 -0.76 -11.42 -14.60
C ILE A 66 0.62 -11.59 -15.26
N ASP A 67 0.74 -12.48 -16.24
CA ASP A 67 1.99 -12.71 -16.97
C ASP A 67 2.43 -11.48 -17.78
N ASP A 68 1.48 -10.75 -18.38
CA ASP A 68 1.76 -9.49 -19.08
C ASP A 68 2.28 -8.42 -18.08
N MET A 69 1.71 -8.33 -16.88
CA MET A 69 2.18 -7.44 -15.81
C MET A 69 3.59 -7.83 -15.34
N ILE A 70 3.84 -9.12 -15.12
CA ILE A 70 5.16 -9.64 -14.73
C ILE A 70 6.19 -9.34 -15.81
N THR A 71 5.83 -9.49 -17.09
CA THR A 71 6.69 -9.15 -18.24
C THR A 71 7.01 -7.66 -18.25
N ALA A 72 6.01 -6.80 -18.05
CA ALA A 72 6.22 -5.35 -17.97
C ALA A 72 7.13 -4.95 -16.80
N LEU A 73 7.00 -5.60 -15.65
CA LEU A 73 7.92 -5.43 -14.53
C LEU A 73 9.34 -5.91 -14.89
N ASP A 74 9.47 -7.06 -15.56
CA ASP A 74 10.80 -7.60 -15.93
C ASP A 74 11.55 -6.70 -16.88
N THR A 75 10.87 -6.21 -17.92
CA THR A 75 11.42 -5.28 -18.92
C THR A 75 11.54 -3.84 -18.40
N GLY A 76 10.96 -3.53 -17.24
CA GLY A 76 10.97 -2.16 -16.68
C GLY A 76 10.04 -1.20 -17.42
N THR A 77 9.05 -1.71 -18.16
CA THR A 77 8.09 -0.94 -18.95
C THR A 77 6.75 -0.74 -18.23
N TYR A 78 6.60 -1.25 -16.99
CA TYR A 78 5.39 -1.05 -16.23
C TYR A 78 5.15 0.43 -15.93
N GLN A 79 3.96 0.91 -16.27
CA GLN A 79 3.53 2.30 -16.05
C GLN A 79 2.29 2.32 -15.18
N TRP A 80 2.38 3.02 -14.05
CA TRP A 80 1.25 3.28 -13.19
C TRP A 80 0.24 4.18 -13.87
N LYS A 81 -1.03 3.90 -13.68
CA LYS A 81 -2.14 4.72 -14.19
C LYS A 81 -2.54 5.77 -13.15
N PRO A 82 -3.02 6.93 -13.58
CA PRO A 82 -3.59 7.90 -12.64
C PRO A 82 -4.78 7.29 -11.91
N THR A 83 -4.94 7.60 -10.63
CA THR A 83 -6.12 7.17 -9.86
C THR A 83 -7.35 7.99 -10.26
N ARG A 84 -8.52 7.38 -10.34
CA ARG A 84 -9.77 8.10 -10.52
C ARG A 84 -10.23 8.68 -9.19
N ARG A 85 -10.33 10.01 -9.08
CA ARG A 85 -10.80 10.68 -7.87
C ARG A 85 -12.33 10.73 -7.87
N ILE A 86 -12.90 10.32 -6.74
CA ILE A 86 -14.31 10.51 -6.42
C ILE A 86 -14.42 11.16 -5.04
N TYR A 87 -15.60 11.72 -4.73
CA TYR A 87 -15.84 12.34 -3.44
C TYR A 87 -16.92 11.57 -2.68
N ILE A 88 -16.61 11.21 -1.44
CA ILE A 88 -17.56 10.55 -0.53
C ILE A 88 -18.09 11.58 0.46
N PRO A 89 -19.43 11.65 0.68
CA PRO A 89 -20.01 12.54 1.68
C PRO A 89 -19.46 12.24 3.08
N LYS A 90 -19.11 13.28 3.83
CA LYS A 90 -18.70 13.26 5.22
C LYS A 90 -19.59 14.20 6.02
N LYS A 91 -19.70 14.02 7.35
CA LYS A 91 -20.55 14.84 8.24
C LYS A 91 -20.32 16.35 8.07
N ASN A 92 -19.10 16.78 7.78
CA ASN A 92 -18.71 18.18 7.58
C ASN A 92 -17.95 18.35 6.24
N GLY A 93 -18.58 17.98 5.11
CA GLY A 93 -18.00 18.17 3.78
C GLY A 93 -17.85 16.88 2.97
N GLN A 94 -16.82 16.80 2.15
CA GLN A 94 -16.54 15.67 1.29
C GLN A 94 -15.12 15.15 1.53
N ARG A 95 -14.93 13.85 1.42
CA ARG A 95 -13.62 13.20 1.48
C ARG A 95 -13.24 12.72 0.08
N PRO A 96 -12.09 13.15 -0.47
CA PRO A 96 -11.59 12.60 -1.72
C PRO A 96 -11.15 11.14 -1.53
N LEU A 97 -11.51 10.28 -2.48
CA LEU A 97 -11.09 8.90 -2.55
C LEU A 97 -10.45 8.64 -3.91
N GLY A 98 -9.24 8.08 -3.94
CA GLY A 98 -8.56 7.68 -5.15
C GLY A 98 -8.84 6.21 -5.48
N ILE A 99 -9.39 5.92 -6.66
CA ILE A 99 -9.64 4.57 -7.13
C ILE A 99 -8.60 4.22 -8.18
N PRO A 100 -7.61 3.37 -7.87
CA PRO A 100 -6.65 2.88 -8.86
C PRO A 100 -7.31 1.95 -9.88
N SER A 101 -6.70 1.75 -11.03
CA SER A 101 -7.06 0.68 -11.95
C SER A 101 -6.88 -0.68 -11.27
N TRP A 102 -7.58 -1.72 -11.76
CA TRP A 102 -7.50 -3.03 -11.12
C TRP A 102 -6.10 -3.63 -11.15
N SER A 103 -5.41 -3.51 -12.28
CA SER A 103 -4.03 -3.97 -12.40
C SER A 103 -3.10 -3.27 -11.40
N ASP A 104 -3.29 -1.96 -11.21
CA ASP A 104 -2.52 -1.21 -10.23
C ASP A 104 -2.88 -1.62 -8.79
N LYS A 105 -4.16 -1.83 -8.47
CA LYS A 105 -4.58 -2.38 -7.16
C LYS A 105 -3.89 -3.72 -6.88
N LEU A 106 -3.82 -4.59 -7.88
CA LEU A 106 -3.20 -5.90 -7.73
C LEU A 106 -1.71 -5.80 -7.44
N LEU A 107 -0.98 -4.97 -8.19
CA LEU A 107 0.45 -4.73 -7.93
C LEU A 107 0.68 -4.03 -6.59
N GLN A 108 -0.15 -3.05 -6.23
CA GLN A 108 -0.10 -2.40 -4.92
C GLN A 108 -0.28 -3.41 -3.79
N GLU A 109 -1.23 -4.37 -3.93
CA GLU A 109 -1.43 -5.42 -2.91
C GLU A 109 -0.21 -6.35 -2.80
N VAL A 110 0.43 -6.71 -3.93
CA VAL A 110 1.70 -7.45 -3.91
C VAL A 110 2.77 -6.67 -3.14
N LEU A 111 2.93 -5.38 -3.43
CA LEU A 111 3.87 -4.51 -2.72
C LEU A 111 3.53 -4.42 -1.24
N ARG A 112 2.25 -4.24 -0.90
CA ARG A 112 1.78 -4.17 0.48
C ARG A 112 2.10 -5.45 1.26
N MET A 113 1.84 -6.64 0.68
CA MET A 113 2.18 -7.91 1.34
C MET A 113 3.66 -8.00 1.69
N VAL A 114 4.54 -7.62 0.75
CA VAL A 114 5.99 -7.68 0.97
C VAL A 114 6.44 -6.65 2.00
N LEU A 115 5.96 -5.41 1.91
CA LEU A 115 6.34 -4.34 2.82
C LEU A 115 5.76 -4.57 4.23
N THR A 116 4.52 -5.06 4.33
CA THR A 116 3.93 -5.50 5.59
C THR A 116 4.75 -6.60 6.25
N ALA A 117 5.14 -7.64 5.49
CA ALA A 117 5.97 -8.70 6.05
C ALA A 117 7.28 -8.17 6.66
N TYR A 118 7.84 -7.11 6.07
CA TYR A 118 9.07 -6.51 6.55
C TYR A 118 8.88 -5.54 7.74
N TYR A 119 7.93 -4.62 7.63
CA TYR A 119 7.78 -3.53 8.61
C TYR A 119 6.92 -3.90 9.81
N GLU A 120 5.93 -4.79 9.67
CA GLU A 120 5.03 -5.19 10.75
C GLU A 120 5.75 -5.61 12.04
N PRO A 121 6.83 -6.41 11.99
CA PRO A 121 7.57 -6.76 13.21
C PRO A 121 8.31 -5.59 13.86
N GLN A 122 8.43 -4.46 13.18
CA GLN A 122 9.20 -3.30 13.63
C GLN A 122 8.33 -2.20 14.26
N PHE A 123 7.01 -2.27 14.05
CA PHE A 123 6.09 -1.29 14.59
C PHE A 123 5.99 -1.38 16.11
N SER A 124 5.78 -0.24 16.74
CA SER A 124 5.53 -0.15 18.17
C SER A 124 4.30 -0.97 18.57
N LEU A 125 4.32 -1.61 19.73
CA LEU A 125 3.14 -2.27 20.31
C LEU A 125 2.01 -1.28 20.63
N ALA A 126 2.29 0.01 20.71
CA ALA A 126 1.31 1.06 20.91
C ALA A 126 0.63 1.53 19.61
N SER A 127 1.13 1.10 18.44
CA SER A 127 0.50 1.36 17.14
C SER A 127 -0.59 0.32 16.88
N HIS A 128 -1.83 0.78 16.67
CA HIS A 128 -3.00 -0.09 16.48
C HIS A 128 -3.72 0.15 15.15
N GLY A 129 -3.44 1.26 14.45
CA GLY A 129 -4.09 1.60 13.20
C GLY A 129 -3.62 0.71 12.04
N PHE A 130 -4.54 0.34 11.13
CA PHE A 130 -4.29 -0.36 9.85
C PHE A 130 -3.38 -1.60 9.90
N ARG A 131 -3.12 -2.17 11.06
CA ARG A 131 -2.22 -3.32 11.26
C ARG A 131 -2.98 -4.64 11.35
N PRO A 132 -2.44 -5.75 10.82
CA PRO A 132 -3.03 -7.08 10.98
C PRO A 132 -3.19 -7.47 12.46
N GLY A 133 -4.40 -7.86 12.85
CA GLY A 133 -4.70 -8.26 14.24
C GLY A 133 -4.78 -7.11 15.24
N HIS A 134 -4.64 -5.87 14.80
CA HIS A 134 -4.77 -4.66 15.61
C HIS A 134 -5.98 -3.82 15.16
N GLY A 135 -6.47 -2.94 16.03
CA GLY A 135 -7.60 -2.06 15.73
C GLY A 135 -8.12 -1.35 16.97
N CYS A 136 -9.27 -0.68 16.86
CA CYS A 136 -9.86 0.09 17.96
C CYS A 136 -10.03 -0.73 19.25
N HIS A 137 -10.44 -2.00 19.14
CA HIS A 137 -10.62 -2.86 20.32
C HIS A 137 -9.30 -3.17 21.02
N THR A 138 -8.23 -3.45 20.28
CA THR A 138 -6.91 -3.70 20.88
C THR A 138 -6.32 -2.45 21.51
N ALA A 139 -6.57 -1.27 20.89
CA ALA A 139 -6.17 0.02 21.45
C ALA A 139 -6.89 0.29 22.78
N LEU A 140 -8.22 0.12 22.83
CA LEU A 140 -9.02 0.29 24.05
C LEU A 140 -8.57 -0.68 25.15
N GLN A 141 -8.30 -1.94 24.81
CA GLN A 141 -7.81 -2.93 25.76
C GLN A 141 -6.43 -2.55 26.32
N SER A 142 -5.55 -2.03 25.49
CA SER A 142 -4.24 -1.51 25.92
C SER A 142 -4.39 -0.35 26.91
N ILE A 143 -5.31 0.58 26.64
CA ILE A 143 -5.62 1.69 27.57
C ILE A 143 -6.17 1.16 28.88
N LEU A 144 -7.16 0.28 28.86
CA LEU A 144 -7.79 -0.29 30.07
C LEU A 144 -6.79 -1.03 30.97
N SER A 145 -5.82 -1.71 30.37
CA SER A 145 -4.81 -2.46 31.13
C SER A 145 -3.63 -1.61 31.59
N GLY A 146 -3.15 -0.71 30.74
CA GLY A 146 -1.88 0.00 30.92
C GLY A 146 -1.98 1.39 31.56
N TRP A 147 -3.16 2.06 31.48
CA TRP A 147 -3.31 3.45 31.91
C TRP A 147 -3.93 3.61 33.29
N LYS A 148 -3.80 2.59 34.14
CA LYS A 148 -4.28 2.65 35.52
C LYS A 148 -3.57 3.76 36.29
N GLY A 149 -4.35 4.66 36.92
CA GLY A 149 -3.82 5.77 37.70
C GLY A 149 -3.39 7.00 36.89
N THR A 150 -3.53 6.98 35.56
CA THR A 150 -3.28 8.14 34.70
C THR A 150 -4.28 9.25 35.03
N LYS A 151 -3.78 10.45 35.38
CA LYS A 151 -4.60 11.64 35.66
C LYS A 151 -4.70 12.59 34.48
N TRP A 152 -3.74 12.55 33.58
CA TRP A 152 -3.61 13.46 32.44
C TRP A 152 -3.23 12.69 31.20
N PHE A 153 -3.77 13.08 30.05
CA PHE A 153 -3.34 12.61 28.74
C PHE A 153 -3.23 13.80 27.80
N ILE A 154 -2.36 13.69 26.81
CA ILE A 154 -2.20 14.67 25.74
C ILE A 154 -2.73 14.03 24.46
N GLU A 155 -3.72 14.69 23.86
CA GLU A 155 -4.25 14.29 22.56
C GLU A 155 -3.58 15.12 21.46
N GLY A 156 -3.13 14.46 20.39
CA GLY A 156 -2.54 15.10 19.22
C GLY A 156 -3.02 14.43 17.95
N ASP A 157 -3.19 15.21 16.88
CA ASP A 157 -3.56 14.74 15.55
C ASP A 157 -2.76 15.46 14.48
N ILE A 158 -2.39 14.73 13.42
CA ILE A 158 -1.68 15.30 12.27
C ILE A 158 -2.69 15.70 11.21
N LYS A 159 -2.93 17.00 11.07
CA LYS A 159 -3.88 17.52 10.08
C LYS A 159 -3.46 17.16 8.67
N GLY A 160 -4.31 16.43 7.96
CA GLY A 160 -4.10 16.09 6.55
C GLY A 160 -2.83 15.27 6.32
N CYS A 161 -2.49 14.32 7.21
CA CYS A 161 -1.27 13.53 7.13
C CYS A 161 -1.06 12.95 5.73
N PHE A 162 -2.05 12.25 5.18
CA PHE A 162 -1.96 11.62 3.87
C PHE A 162 -1.80 12.61 2.70
N ASP A 163 -2.35 13.80 2.81
CA ASP A 163 -2.29 14.82 1.76
C ASP A 163 -0.95 15.56 1.72
N HIS A 164 -0.18 15.51 2.84
CA HIS A 164 1.06 16.26 3.01
C HIS A 164 2.32 15.38 3.07
N ILE A 165 2.20 14.07 2.82
CA ILE A 165 3.38 13.19 2.76
C ILE A 165 4.31 13.66 1.63
N ASN A 166 5.52 14.04 1.99
CA ASN A 166 6.55 14.38 1.02
C ASN A 166 7.12 13.10 0.41
N HIS A 167 6.99 12.91 -0.90
CA HIS A 167 7.41 11.71 -1.62
C HIS A 167 8.90 11.43 -1.49
N ASP A 168 9.76 12.49 -1.54
CA ASP A 168 11.20 12.32 -1.41
C ASP A 168 11.59 11.84 -0.03
N LYS A 169 10.96 12.41 1.01
CA LYS A 169 11.22 12.00 2.39
C LYS A 169 10.74 10.58 2.68
N LEU A 170 9.56 10.21 2.17
CA LEU A 170 9.05 8.84 2.28
C LEU A 170 10.03 7.85 1.67
N LEU A 171 10.45 8.09 0.42
CA LEU A 171 11.37 7.19 -0.28
C LEU A 171 12.78 7.21 0.31
N GLU A 172 13.25 8.33 0.86
CA GLU A 172 14.49 8.41 1.63
C GLU A 172 14.45 7.49 2.85
N ILE A 173 13.36 7.57 3.64
CA ILE A 173 13.16 6.73 4.84
C ILE A 173 13.12 5.25 4.45
N MET A 174 12.34 4.89 3.43
CA MET A 174 12.29 3.51 2.93
C MET A 174 13.65 3.04 2.42
N GLY A 175 14.39 3.88 1.72
CA GLY A 175 15.72 3.59 1.17
C GLY A 175 16.80 3.36 2.25
N ARG A 176 16.55 3.73 3.50
CA ARG A 176 17.46 3.39 4.60
C ARG A 176 17.57 1.88 4.79
N ASN A 177 16.46 1.16 4.63
CA ASN A 177 16.36 -0.27 4.85
C ASN A 177 16.22 -1.07 3.55
N ILE A 178 15.66 -0.48 2.50
CA ILE A 178 15.43 -1.13 1.20
C ILE A 178 16.53 -0.72 0.23
N LYS A 179 17.49 -1.63 0.01
CA LYS A 179 18.62 -1.44 -0.91
C LYS A 179 18.31 -2.08 -2.27
N ASP A 180 17.27 -1.55 -2.92
CA ASP A 180 16.81 -1.98 -4.24
C ASP A 180 16.27 -0.77 -5.03
N GLU A 181 17.14 -0.17 -5.83
CA GLU A 181 16.83 1.04 -6.60
C GLU A 181 15.66 0.85 -7.57
N ARG A 182 15.50 -0.37 -8.14
CA ARG A 182 14.39 -0.67 -9.03
C ARG A 182 13.05 -0.64 -8.28
N LEU A 183 13.02 -1.13 -7.03
CA LEU A 183 11.84 -1.05 -6.19
C LEU A 183 11.54 0.40 -5.81
N ILE A 184 12.54 1.17 -5.39
CA ILE A 184 12.36 2.59 -5.05
C ILE A 184 11.85 3.37 -6.27
N LYS A 185 12.38 3.10 -7.47
CA LYS A 185 11.88 3.71 -8.71
C LYS A 185 10.43 3.31 -9.02
N LEU A 186 10.05 2.05 -8.79
CA LEU A 186 8.66 1.59 -8.96
C LEU A 186 7.72 2.32 -8.00
N LEU A 187 8.10 2.45 -6.72
CA LEU A 187 7.34 3.18 -5.70
C LEU A 187 7.24 4.67 -6.04
N ARG A 188 8.32 5.28 -6.55
CA ARG A 188 8.29 6.66 -7.04
C ARG A 188 7.25 6.84 -8.14
N GLY A 189 7.27 5.98 -9.16
CA GLY A 189 6.28 6.03 -10.24
C GLY A 189 4.83 5.91 -9.74
N MET A 190 4.60 5.10 -8.68
CA MET A 190 3.28 4.98 -8.06
C MET A 190 2.84 6.29 -7.39
N LEU A 191 3.73 6.96 -6.68
CA LEU A 191 3.45 8.23 -6.00
C LEU A 191 3.22 9.37 -7.01
N ASP A 192 3.95 9.36 -8.12
CA ASP A 192 3.91 10.38 -9.16
C ASP A 192 2.82 10.13 -10.22
N ALA A 193 2.07 9.03 -10.15
CA ALA A 193 1.09 8.63 -11.17
C ALA A 193 -0.04 9.65 -11.41
N GLY A 194 -0.30 10.54 -10.46
CA GLY A 194 -1.35 11.55 -10.57
C GLY A 194 -2.76 10.99 -10.37
N TYR A 195 -3.73 11.83 -10.68
CA TYR A 195 -5.13 11.46 -10.58
C TYR A 195 -5.99 12.12 -11.68
N LEU A 196 -7.12 11.50 -11.97
CA LEU A 196 -8.16 12.03 -12.82
C LEU A 196 -9.31 12.57 -11.94
N GLU A 197 -9.61 13.82 -12.08
CA GLU A 197 -10.78 14.48 -11.47
C GLU A 197 -11.63 15.06 -12.59
N ASP A 198 -12.87 14.62 -12.67
CA ASP A 198 -13.77 14.95 -13.78
C ASP A 198 -13.15 14.66 -15.18
N TRP A 199 -12.38 13.56 -15.24
CA TRP A 199 -11.60 13.10 -16.42
C TRP A 199 -10.49 14.06 -16.87
N VAL A 200 -10.14 15.05 -16.03
CA VAL A 200 -8.98 15.93 -16.25
C VAL A 200 -7.82 15.40 -15.42
N TYR A 201 -6.67 15.18 -16.07
CA TYR A 201 -5.46 14.73 -15.39
C TYR A 201 -4.87 15.85 -14.53
N LYS A 202 -4.50 15.47 -13.30
CA LYS A 202 -3.79 16.33 -12.35
C LYS A 202 -2.58 15.62 -11.78
N HIS A 203 -1.49 16.35 -11.68
CA HIS A 203 -0.25 15.84 -11.07
C HIS A 203 -0.39 15.72 -9.55
N THR A 204 0.31 14.73 -8.99
CA THR A 204 0.49 14.58 -7.53
C THR A 204 1.91 14.99 -7.17
N TYR A 205 2.05 16.04 -6.36
CA TYR A 205 3.35 16.54 -5.88
C TYR A 205 3.63 16.14 -4.44
N SER A 206 2.59 15.80 -3.70
CA SER A 206 2.65 15.33 -2.32
C SER A 206 1.42 14.49 -2.00
N GLY A 207 1.50 13.74 -0.92
CA GLY A 207 0.39 12.92 -0.44
C GLY A 207 0.29 11.57 -1.13
N VAL A 208 -0.53 10.73 -0.55
CA VAL A 208 -0.89 9.40 -1.06
C VAL A 208 -2.40 9.33 -1.23
N PRO A 209 -2.91 8.69 -2.32
CA PRO A 209 -4.35 8.59 -2.52
C PRO A 209 -5.00 7.83 -1.36
N GLN A 210 -5.97 8.46 -0.70
CA GLN A 210 -6.78 7.80 0.32
C GLN A 210 -7.61 6.69 -0.34
N GLY A 211 -7.65 5.51 0.30
CA GLY A 211 -8.31 4.31 -0.24
C GLY A 211 -7.44 3.45 -1.14
N GLY A 212 -6.19 3.84 -1.41
CA GLY A 212 -5.20 2.98 -2.03
C GLY A 212 -4.54 2.06 -1.00
N VAL A 213 -3.97 0.96 -1.46
CA VAL A 213 -3.21 0.01 -0.63
C VAL A 213 -1.99 0.67 0.05
N VAL A 214 -1.62 1.87 -0.38
CA VAL A 214 -0.46 2.66 0.08
C VAL A 214 -0.70 3.35 1.43
N GLU A 215 -1.95 3.48 1.88
CA GLU A 215 -2.26 4.01 3.23
C GLU A 215 -1.45 3.31 4.33
N TYR A 216 -1.15 2.05 4.10
CA TYR A 216 -0.38 1.21 5.01
C TYR A 216 1.12 1.57 5.12
N LEU A 217 1.66 2.33 4.16
CA LEU A 217 3.09 2.69 4.14
C LEU A 217 3.38 4.02 4.84
N SER A 218 2.36 4.74 5.27
CA SER A 218 2.47 6.08 5.84
C SER A 218 2.45 6.12 7.37
N GLU A 219 2.38 4.95 8.03
CA GLU A 219 2.54 4.78 9.47
C GLU A 219 4.01 4.43 9.84
#